data_4f13cbb8f90add019d681137b1c2ef25
#
_entry.id   4f13cbb8f90add019d681137b1c2ef25
#
_cell.length_a   1.000
_cell.length_b   1.000
_cell.length_c   1.000
_cell.angle_alpha   90.00
_cell.angle_beta   90.00
_cell.angle_gamma   90.00
#
_symmetry.space_group_name_H-M   'P 1'
#
loop_
_entity.id
_entity.type
_entity.pdbx_description
1 polymer ?
#
loop_
_entity_poly.entity_id
_entity_poly.type
_entity_poly.pdbx_seq_one_letter_code
_entity_poly.pdbx_strand_id
1 'polypeptide(L)'
;MEKLLLMKRVFLLILLSSTFSKALDKPNVIYILADDLGLGDLSIYGQKKFTTPNIDRIGTEGLRFTAHYSGNTVCSPSRAVLMTGQQPGKVYLRGNVTENKVAPLDPKLTVLPEIFKAAGYTTGAYGKWGLGYTHVEGNANPLTHGFDEFVGWKSQTIAHTYYPTTYVHNGKEKPLKKGKYVHDIIMNHAMQFIESNAKSKTPFFCYIPTAVPHAAMHAPEELHSKWRKKYPQFDKIIGKYRIHGGDGTDTVPDVINPIAGFGAMIENLDNQIGDILALLDHYEIADNTLVIFASDNGAHREGGHDLRFWNSTGSLRGMKRDMHEGGIRTPMLARWPAIINPGHTTDHISAFWDILPTMAELTKQPIPQNIDGISF
;
A
#
# COMPACT_ATOMS: atom_id res chain seq x y z
N MET A 1 35.26 -21.56 43.80
CA MET A 1 33.86 -21.21 43.64
C MET A 1 33.63 -20.07 42.61
N GLU A 2 34.43 -19.01 42.65
CA GLU A 2 34.28 -17.86 41.70
C GLU A 2 34.50 -18.21 40.20
N LYS A 3 35.47 -19.06 39.87
CA LYS A 3 35.69 -19.48 38.47
C LYS A 3 34.51 -20.27 37.88
N LEU A 4 33.76 -21.00 38.69
CA LEU A 4 32.57 -21.75 38.24
C LEU A 4 31.36 -20.84 38.02
N LEU A 5 31.27 -19.74 38.78
CA LEU A 5 30.25 -18.71 38.63
C LEU A 5 30.47 -17.85 37.38
N LEU A 6 31.75 -17.56 37.06
CA LEU A 6 32.14 -16.79 35.87
C LEU A 6 31.86 -17.58 34.59
N MET A 7 32.17 -18.89 34.57
CA MET A 7 31.84 -19.77 33.43
C MET A 7 30.33 -19.89 33.20
N LYS A 8 29.50 -19.97 34.25
CA LYS A 8 28.03 -20.01 34.08
C LYS A 8 27.47 -18.69 33.55
N ARG A 9 28.04 -17.52 33.93
CA ARG A 9 27.63 -16.21 33.39
C ARG A 9 28.04 -16.03 31.92
N VAL A 10 29.21 -16.49 31.52
CA VAL A 10 29.69 -16.46 30.11
C VAL A 10 28.86 -17.41 29.24
N PHE A 11 28.51 -18.61 29.75
CA PHE A 11 27.64 -19.54 29.01
C PHE A 11 26.21 -19.02 28.88
N LEU A 12 25.68 -18.32 29.86
CA LEU A 12 24.33 -17.70 29.80
C LEU A 12 24.30 -16.51 28.82
N LEU A 13 25.37 -15.72 28.76
CA LEU A 13 25.52 -14.62 27.79
C LEU A 13 25.69 -15.12 26.33
N ILE A 14 26.36 -16.25 26.13
CA ILE A 14 26.52 -16.87 24.80
C ILE A 14 25.20 -17.52 24.32
N LEU A 15 24.39 -18.07 25.26
CA LEU A 15 23.06 -18.62 24.92
C LEU A 15 22.01 -17.52 24.58
N LEU A 16 22.11 -16.34 25.18
CA LEU A 16 21.26 -15.19 24.84
C LEU A 16 21.65 -14.54 23.51
N SER A 17 22.92 -14.60 23.10
CA SER A 17 23.37 -14.06 21.81
C SER A 17 23.07 -14.99 20.62
N SER A 18 22.87 -16.28 20.84
CA SER A 18 22.59 -17.24 19.76
C SER A 18 21.13 -17.29 19.31
N THR A 19 20.20 -16.72 20.07
CA THR A 19 18.79 -16.65 19.70
C THR A 19 18.44 -15.45 18.79
N PHE A 20 19.24 -14.40 18.80
CA PHE A 20 19.02 -13.21 17.95
C PHE A 20 19.49 -13.38 16.49
N SER A 21 20.39 -14.34 16.21
CA SER A 21 20.97 -14.48 14.86
C SER A 21 20.10 -15.27 13.86
N LYS A 22 19.03 -15.94 14.30
CA LYS A 22 18.25 -16.84 13.44
C LYS A 22 17.05 -16.18 12.76
N ALA A 23 16.64 -15.00 13.20
CA ALA A 23 15.42 -14.31 12.70
C ALA A 23 15.65 -13.44 11.45
N LEU A 24 16.90 -13.15 11.08
CA LEU A 24 17.23 -12.11 10.10
C LEU A 24 17.49 -12.63 8.68
N ASP A 25 17.41 -13.93 8.42
CA ASP A 25 17.83 -14.45 7.11
C ASP A 25 16.82 -14.19 5.98
N LYS A 26 15.51 -14.08 6.28
CA LYS A 26 14.45 -13.75 5.29
C LYS A 26 13.27 -13.07 5.99
N PRO A 27 13.29 -11.74 6.14
CA PRO A 27 12.17 -11.05 6.76
C PRO A 27 10.92 -11.14 5.87
N ASN A 28 9.74 -11.23 6.46
CA ASN A 28 8.51 -10.98 5.75
C ASN A 28 8.45 -9.52 5.33
N VAL A 29 7.79 -9.23 4.22
CA VAL A 29 7.60 -7.85 3.77
C VAL A 29 6.13 -7.61 3.45
N ILE A 30 5.56 -6.56 4.07
CA ILE A 30 4.23 -6.04 3.76
C ILE A 30 4.40 -4.64 3.22
N TYR A 31 3.96 -4.40 1.99
CA TYR A 31 3.98 -3.09 1.35
C TYR A 31 2.56 -2.61 1.11
N ILE A 32 2.12 -1.64 1.89
CA ILE A 32 0.78 -1.03 1.81
C ILE A 32 0.91 0.26 1.01
N LEU A 33 0.18 0.35 -0.10
CA LEU A 33 0.19 1.50 -0.99
C LEU A 33 -1.20 2.12 -1.06
N ALA A 34 -1.37 3.28 -0.43
CA ALA A 34 -2.60 4.07 -0.56
C ALA A 34 -2.70 4.70 -1.95
N ASP A 35 -3.93 5.02 -2.37
CA ASP A 35 -4.25 5.62 -3.67
C ASP A 35 -4.71 7.06 -3.45
N ASP A 36 -3.93 8.04 -3.93
CA ASP A 36 -4.22 9.46 -3.82
C ASP A 36 -4.19 10.05 -2.38
N LEU A 37 -3.51 9.44 -1.45
CA LEU A 37 -3.41 9.92 -0.08
C LEU A 37 -2.31 10.98 0.04
N GLY A 38 -2.70 12.17 0.47
CA GLY A 38 -1.76 13.27 0.67
C GLY A 38 -0.94 13.17 1.96
N LEU A 39 0.17 13.89 1.99
CA LEU A 39 1.02 13.95 3.19
C LEU A 39 0.23 14.45 4.42
N GLY A 40 -0.66 15.43 4.23
CA GLY A 40 -1.48 16.01 5.30
C GLY A 40 -2.68 15.14 5.72
N ASP A 41 -2.88 13.97 5.15
CA ASP A 41 -3.99 13.07 5.50
C ASP A 41 -3.64 12.07 6.62
N LEU A 42 -2.45 12.14 7.19
CA LEU A 42 -2.04 11.32 8.33
C LEU A 42 -1.71 12.17 9.56
N SER A 43 -2.14 11.72 10.75
CA SER A 43 -1.90 12.50 11.98
C SER A 43 -0.42 12.60 12.33
N ILE A 44 0.40 11.61 12.02
CA ILE A 44 1.87 11.66 12.19
C ILE A 44 2.55 12.73 11.29
N TYR A 45 1.89 13.18 10.22
CA TYR A 45 2.33 14.27 9.36
C TYR A 45 1.55 15.58 9.59
N GLY A 46 0.71 15.63 10.64
CA GLY A 46 0.08 16.88 11.10
C GLY A 46 -1.40 17.02 10.78
N GLN A 47 -2.13 15.98 10.39
CA GLN A 47 -3.59 16.00 10.32
C GLN A 47 -4.19 16.25 11.72
N LYS A 48 -5.13 17.20 11.80
CA LYS A 48 -5.73 17.63 13.09
C LYS A 48 -7.23 17.37 13.19
N LYS A 49 -7.91 17.03 12.10
CA LYS A 49 -9.37 16.86 12.07
C LYS A 49 -9.79 15.42 12.35
N PHE A 50 -8.85 14.49 12.16
CA PHE A 50 -8.96 13.08 12.54
C PHE A 50 -7.58 12.53 12.91
N THR A 51 -7.56 11.32 13.48
CA THR A 51 -6.33 10.60 13.82
C THR A 51 -6.25 9.31 13.04
N THR A 52 -5.03 8.85 12.79
CA THR A 52 -4.70 7.59 12.10
C THR A 52 -3.78 6.74 13.00
N PRO A 53 -4.27 6.33 14.21
CA PRO A 53 -3.40 5.78 15.23
C PRO A 53 -2.66 4.50 14.81
N ASN A 54 -3.27 3.67 13.98
CA ASN A 54 -2.67 2.42 13.54
C ASN A 54 -1.65 2.63 12.39
N ILE A 55 -1.94 3.52 11.46
CA ILE A 55 -0.96 3.94 10.43
C ILE A 55 0.20 4.68 11.11
N ASP A 56 -0.09 5.59 12.04
CA ASP A 56 0.91 6.33 12.78
C ASP A 56 1.83 5.40 13.60
N ARG A 57 1.30 4.28 14.09
CA ARG A 57 2.06 3.25 14.81
C ARG A 57 3.22 2.72 13.97
N ILE A 58 3.07 2.59 12.64
CA ILE A 58 4.16 2.17 11.74
C ILE A 58 5.34 3.15 11.84
N GLY A 59 5.06 4.45 11.88
CA GLY A 59 6.13 5.47 12.00
C GLY A 59 6.63 5.68 13.42
N THR A 60 5.75 5.61 14.43
CA THR A 60 6.13 5.82 15.84
C THR A 60 6.87 4.63 16.44
N GLU A 61 6.57 3.41 15.98
CA GLU A 61 7.31 2.19 16.34
C GLU A 61 8.44 1.88 15.33
N GLY A 62 8.72 2.79 14.40
CA GLY A 62 9.70 2.62 13.34
C GLY A 62 10.25 3.95 12.84
N LEU A 63 10.18 4.17 11.54
CA LEU A 63 10.81 5.28 10.82
C LEU A 63 9.78 6.06 10.00
N ARG A 64 9.80 7.38 10.13
CA ARG A 64 9.05 8.33 9.32
C ARG A 64 9.99 9.03 8.33
N PHE A 65 9.66 8.97 7.03
CA PHE A 65 10.36 9.71 5.98
C PHE A 65 9.70 11.08 5.79
N THR A 66 10.51 12.12 5.67
CA THR A 66 10.04 13.48 5.39
C THR A 66 10.24 13.91 3.95
N ALA A 67 11.01 13.15 3.18
CA ALA A 67 11.39 13.45 1.79
C ALA A 67 11.32 12.19 0.89
N HIS A 68 10.18 11.50 0.92
CA HIS A 68 9.92 10.37 0.01
C HIS A 68 9.03 10.80 -1.16
N TYR A 69 9.38 10.35 -2.36
CA TYR A 69 8.73 10.76 -3.60
C TYR A 69 8.07 9.56 -4.31
N SER A 70 6.85 9.76 -4.76
CA SER A 70 6.15 8.81 -5.61
C SER A 70 6.81 8.69 -6.99
N GLY A 71 6.46 7.65 -7.73
CA GLY A 71 6.99 7.44 -9.07
C GLY A 71 6.47 8.41 -10.13
N ASN A 72 5.31 9.03 -9.90
CA ASN A 72 4.69 9.99 -10.83
C ASN A 72 3.57 10.75 -10.09
N THR A 73 2.95 11.72 -10.76
CA THR A 73 1.83 12.51 -10.25
C THR A 73 0.47 11.82 -10.35
N VAL A 74 0.40 10.60 -10.93
CA VAL A 74 -0.83 9.80 -11.10
C VAL A 74 -0.55 8.30 -10.99
N CYS A 75 -1.59 7.54 -10.66
CA CYS A 75 -1.55 6.15 -10.22
C CYS A 75 -0.75 5.19 -11.11
N SER A 76 -1.20 4.88 -12.35
CA SER A 76 -0.61 3.80 -13.16
C SER A 76 0.88 4.02 -13.45
N PRO A 77 1.35 5.19 -13.94
CA PRO A 77 2.78 5.38 -14.16
C PRO A 77 3.59 5.35 -12.86
N SER A 78 3.04 5.83 -11.74
CA SER A 78 3.71 5.75 -10.45
C SER A 78 3.88 4.29 -9.99
N ARG A 79 2.84 3.48 -10.11
CA ARG A 79 2.89 2.04 -9.80
C ARG A 79 3.86 1.28 -10.72
N ALA A 80 3.95 1.67 -11.99
CA ALA A 80 4.94 1.09 -12.91
C ALA A 80 6.37 1.41 -12.50
N VAL A 81 6.64 2.63 -12.04
CA VAL A 81 7.93 3.03 -11.47
C VAL A 81 8.30 2.18 -10.25
N LEU A 82 7.35 1.99 -9.31
CA LEU A 82 7.53 1.16 -8.12
C LEU A 82 7.90 -0.29 -8.49
N MET A 83 7.20 -0.85 -9.50
CA MET A 83 7.41 -2.24 -9.91
C MET A 83 8.72 -2.45 -10.67
N THR A 84 9.18 -1.45 -11.43
CA THR A 84 10.31 -1.64 -12.36
C THR A 84 11.63 -1.05 -11.88
N GLY A 85 11.64 -0.19 -10.85
CA GLY A 85 12.84 0.54 -10.42
C GLY A 85 13.33 1.57 -11.44
N GLN A 86 12.55 1.86 -12.49
CA GLN A 86 12.88 2.85 -13.51
C GLN A 86 12.26 4.21 -13.16
N GLN A 87 12.99 5.28 -13.37
CA GLN A 87 12.48 6.64 -13.18
C GLN A 87 11.37 7.00 -14.21
N PRO A 88 10.50 8.00 -13.94
CA PRO A 88 9.37 8.33 -14.80
C PRO A 88 9.73 8.63 -16.27
N GLY A 89 10.93 9.09 -16.51
CA GLY A 89 11.44 9.38 -17.85
C GLY A 89 11.66 8.13 -18.74
N LYS A 90 11.89 6.97 -18.14
CA LYS A 90 12.14 5.69 -18.82
C LYS A 90 10.94 4.78 -18.86
N VAL A 91 10.10 4.77 -17.81
CA VAL A 91 8.91 3.92 -17.76
C VAL A 91 8.03 4.15 -18.98
N TYR A 92 7.67 3.07 -19.67
CA TYR A 92 6.84 3.12 -20.87
C TYR A 92 5.43 3.68 -20.58
N LEU A 93 4.87 3.38 -19.43
CA LEU A 93 3.54 3.81 -19.02
C LEU A 93 3.55 5.30 -18.65
N ARG A 94 3.04 6.18 -19.51
CA ARG A 94 3.09 7.64 -19.36
C ARG A 94 1.84 8.26 -18.74
N GLY A 95 0.77 7.50 -18.59
CA GLY A 95 -0.53 7.94 -18.07
C GLY A 95 -1.33 6.79 -17.52
N ASN A 96 -2.51 7.09 -16.98
CA ASN A 96 -3.38 6.04 -16.47
C ASN A 96 -3.81 5.09 -17.59
N VAL A 97 -3.82 3.80 -17.27
CA VAL A 97 -4.32 2.75 -18.16
C VAL A 97 -5.82 2.93 -18.32
N THR A 98 -6.26 3.07 -19.55
CA THR A 98 -7.68 3.01 -19.93
C THR A 98 -7.93 1.72 -20.72
N GLU A 99 -9.19 1.27 -20.80
CA GLU A 99 -9.56 0.00 -21.43
C GLU A 99 -9.02 -0.18 -22.85
N ASN A 100 -8.83 0.93 -23.57
CA ASN A 100 -8.33 0.92 -24.96
C ASN A 100 -6.80 1.12 -25.06
N LYS A 101 -6.09 1.25 -23.95
CA LYS A 101 -4.66 1.54 -23.91
C LYS A 101 -3.97 0.81 -22.74
N VAL A 102 -4.13 -0.51 -22.71
CA VAL A 102 -3.35 -1.35 -21.80
C VAL A 102 -1.96 -1.48 -22.41
N ALA A 103 -1.00 -0.78 -21.82
CA ALA A 103 0.41 -1.02 -22.11
C ALA A 103 0.91 -2.08 -21.13
N PRO A 104 1.23 -3.27 -21.57
CA PRO A 104 1.82 -4.29 -20.71
C PRO A 104 3.15 -3.79 -20.18
N LEU A 105 3.55 -4.27 -19.00
CA LEU A 105 4.92 -4.12 -18.55
C LEU A 105 5.84 -4.84 -19.57
N ASP A 106 7.00 -4.25 -19.85
CA ASP A 106 7.97 -4.90 -20.74
C ASP A 106 8.39 -6.25 -20.11
N PRO A 107 8.14 -7.38 -20.78
CA PRO A 107 8.45 -8.71 -20.23
C PRO A 107 9.96 -8.96 -20.06
N LYS A 108 10.81 -8.08 -20.55
CA LYS A 108 12.27 -8.13 -20.34
C LYS A 108 12.71 -7.47 -19.05
N LEU A 109 11.82 -6.71 -18.39
CA LEU A 109 12.13 -6.08 -17.11
C LEU A 109 11.82 -7.05 -15.97
N THR A 110 12.76 -7.18 -15.06
CA THR A 110 12.49 -7.80 -13.76
C THR A 110 11.69 -6.82 -12.90
N VAL A 111 10.57 -7.26 -12.39
CA VAL A 111 9.70 -6.45 -11.54
C VAL A 111 9.80 -6.87 -10.07
N LEU A 112 9.38 -5.95 -9.19
CA LEU A 112 9.53 -6.10 -7.75
C LEU A 112 9.10 -7.46 -7.18
N PRO A 113 7.92 -8.04 -7.47
CA PRO A 113 7.54 -9.35 -6.93
C PRO A 113 8.41 -10.51 -7.44
N GLU A 114 9.01 -10.39 -8.63
CA GLU A 114 9.91 -11.42 -9.17
C GLU A 114 11.22 -11.52 -8.37
N ILE A 115 11.69 -10.41 -7.79
CA ILE A 115 12.82 -10.39 -6.85
C ILE A 115 12.52 -11.28 -5.64
N PHE A 116 11.33 -11.14 -5.05
CA PHE A 116 10.90 -11.97 -3.93
C PHE A 116 10.71 -13.44 -4.32
N LYS A 117 10.16 -13.71 -5.51
CA LYS A 117 10.04 -15.09 -6.03
C LYS A 117 11.40 -15.75 -6.20
N ALA A 118 12.37 -15.06 -6.79
CA ALA A 118 13.74 -15.56 -6.95
C ALA A 118 14.39 -15.85 -5.59
N ALA A 119 14.05 -15.08 -4.55
CA ALA A 119 14.51 -15.32 -3.18
C ALA A 119 13.73 -16.43 -2.45
N GLY A 120 12.73 -17.06 -3.07
CA GLY A 120 11.94 -18.17 -2.50
C GLY A 120 10.86 -17.71 -1.52
N TYR A 121 10.30 -16.52 -1.73
CA TYR A 121 9.13 -16.01 -0.99
C TYR A 121 7.82 -16.48 -1.65
N THR A 122 6.78 -16.66 -0.84
CA THR A 122 5.41 -16.66 -1.34
C THR A 122 4.97 -15.22 -1.54
N THR A 123 4.29 -14.91 -2.65
CA THR A 123 3.96 -13.54 -3.04
C THR A 123 2.47 -13.36 -3.27
N GLY A 124 1.87 -12.33 -2.69
CA GLY A 124 0.45 -12.01 -2.86
C GLY A 124 0.21 -10.53 -3.10
N ALA A 125 -0.78 -10.20 -3.94
CA ALA A 125 -1.20 -8.83 -4.18
C ALA A 125 -2.70 -8.65 -3.96
N TYR A 126 -3.09 -7.63 -3.18
CA TYR A 126 -4.46 -7.44 -2.67
C TYR A 126 -4.92 -6.01 -2.89
N GLY A 127 -5.65 -5.76 -3.99
CA GLY A 127 -6.16 -4.41 -4.27
C GLY A 127 -6.14 -3.98 -5.72
N LYS A 128 -5.79 -2.71 -5.92
CA LYS A 128 -5.74 -2.04 -7.21
C LYS A 128 -4.38 -2.27 -7.89
N TRP A 129 -4.32 -3.18 -8.88
CA TRP A 129 -3.10 -3.40 -9.64
C TRP A 129 -2.64 -2.16 -10.41
N GLY A 130 -3.53 -1.60 -11.24
CA GLY A 130 -3.30 -0.35 -11.92
C GLY A 130 -2.42 -0.41 -13.18
N LEU A 131 -1.93 -1.59 -13.57
CA LEU A 131 -1.00 -1.77 -14.70
C LEU A 131 -1.61 -2.59 -15.84
N GLY A 132 -2.88 -2.94 -15.75
CA GLY A 132 -3.62 -3.67 -16.78
C GLY A 132 -4.81 -4.43 -16.23
N TYR A 133 -5.32 -5.36 -17.05
CA TYR A 133 -6.40 -6.25 -16.65
C TYR A 133 -5.89 -7.41 -15.79
N THR A 134 -6.65 -7.76 -14.77
CA THR A 134 -6.28 -8.79 -13.79
C THR A 134 -6.99 -10.12 -14.01
N HIS A 135 -7.97 -10.15 -14.91
CA HIS A 135 -8.83 -11.31 -15.22
C HIS A 135 -8.62 -11.86 -16.65
N VAL A 136 -7.70 -11.25 -17.41
CA VAL A 136 -7.35 -11.68 -18.76
C VAL A 136 -5.90 -12.16 -18.75
N GLU A 137 -5.63 -13.27 -19.43
CA GLU A 137 -4.26 -13.74 -19.64
C GLU A 137 -3.45 -12.74 -20.45
N GLY A 138 -2.17 -12.60 -20.14
CA GLY A 138 -1.25 -11.74 -20.86
C GLY A 138 -0.33 -10.92 -19.94
N ASN A 139 0.55 -10.13 -20.55
CA ASN A 139 1.64 -9.40 -19.89
C ASN A 139 1.20 -8.25 -18.95
N ALA A 140 -0.10 -8.04 -18.77
CA ALA A 140 -0.64 -7.03 -17.85
C ALA A 140 -1.21 -7.65 -16.56
N ASN A 141 -1.27 -8.99 -16.45
CA ASN A 141 -1.84 -9.69 -15.32
C ASN A 141 -0.79 -9.81 -14.19
N PRO A 142 -1.13 -9.48 -12.91
CA PRO A 142 -0.19 -9.60 -11.80
C PRO A 142 0.36 -11.01 -11.60
N LEU A 143 -0.42 -12.06 -11.92
CA LEU A 143 0.03 -13.45 -11.80
C LEU A 143 1.15 -13.82 -12.80
N THR A 144 1.29 -13.08 -13.90
CA THR A 144 2.40 -13.25 -14.86
C THR A 144 3.63 -12.43 -14.48
N HIS A 145 3.55 -11.64 -13.41
CA HIS A 145 4.60 -10.76 -12.93
C HIS A 145 5.06 -11.12 -11.50
N GLY A 146 5.10 -12.41 -11.18
CA GLY A 146 5.72 -12.89 -9.96
C GLY A 146 4.81 -12.97 -8.73
N PHE A 147 3.52 -12.67 -8.82
CA PHE A 147 2.59 -12.95 -7.74
C PHE A 147 1.99 -14.35 -7.84
N ASP A 148 1.95 -15.07 -6.70
CA ASP A 148 1.29 -16.38 -6.58
C ASP A 148 -0.22 -16.25 -6.40
N GLU A 149 -0.65 -15.16 -5.76
CA GLU A 149 -2.05 -14.86 -5.50
C GLU A 149 -2.37 -13.40 -5.82
N PHE A 150 -3.53 -13.18 -6.41
CA PHE A 150 -4.09 -11.84 -6.62
C PHE A 150 -5.57 -11.79 -6.25
N VAL A 151 -5.95 -10.84 -5.40
CA VAL A 151 -7.34 -10.50 -5.14
C VAL A 151 -7.54 -8.99 -5.28
N GLY A 152 -8.47 -8.56 -6.15
CA GLY A 152 -8.65 -7.13 -6.38
C GLY A 152 -9.69 -6.80 -7.43
N TRP A 153 -9.58 -5.60 -7.98
CA TRP A 153 -10.44 -5.13 -9.06
C TRP A 153 -9.96 -5.63 -10.42
N LYS A 154 -10.90 -5.82 -11.36
CA LYS A 154 -10.60 -6.33 -12.72
C LYS A 154 -9.80 -5.36 -13.59
N SER A 155 -9.86 -4.06 -13.31
CA SER A 155 -9.11 -3.04 -14.06
C SER A 155 -8.87 -1.77 -13.24
N GLN A 156 -8.01 -0.89 -13.76
CA GLN A 156 -7.78 0.44 -13.21
C GLN A 156 -9.08 1.26 -13.09
N THR A 157 -9.94 1.20 -14.10
CA THR A 157 -11.20 1.95 -14.16
C THR A 157 -12.18 1.47 -13.10
N ILE A 158 -12.36 0.15 -12.96
CA ILE A 158 -13.30 -0.45 -12.00
C ILE A 158 -12.83 -0.31 -10.55
N ALA A 159 -11.53 -0.09 -10.32
CA ALA A 159 -11.02 0.18 -8.99
C ALA A 159 -11.51 1.50 -8.36
N HIS A 160 -12.30 2.28 -9.09
CA HIS A 160 -12.94 3.50 -8.59
C HIS A 160 -14.37 3.29 -8.09
N THR A 161 -14.88 2.05 -8.09
CA THR A 161 -16.10 1.70 -7.37
C THR A 161 -15.80 0.72 -6.24
N TYR A 162 -16.36 1.00 -5.06
CA TYR A 162 -16.21 0.16 -3.87
C TYR A 162 -17.37 -0.84 -3.69
N TYR A 163 -18.36 -0.76 -4.59
CA TYR A 163 -19.50 -1.67 -4.68
C TYR A 163 -19.67 -2.21 -6.10
N PRO A 164 -18.60 -2.80 -6.69
CA PRO A 164 -18.68 -3.38 -8.03
C PRO A 164 -19.58 -4.62 -8.02
N THR A 165 -19.95 -5.09 -9.20
CA THR A 165 -20.72 -6.34 -9.35
C THR A 165 -19.85 -7.59 -9.16
N THR A 166 -18.56 -7.48 -9.45
CA THR A 166 -17.57 -8.56 -9.31
C THR A 166 -16.25 -8.05 -8.75
N TYR A 167 -15.44 -8.96 -8.22
CA TYR A 167 -14.03 -8.79 -7.95
C TYR A 167 -13.25 -9.95 -8.58
N VAL A 168 -11.93 -9.83 -8.67
CA VAL A 168 -11.08 -10.88 -9.24
C VAL A 168 -10.35 -11.62 -8.13
N HIS A 169 -10.31 -12.95 -8.23
CA HIS A 169 -9.47 -13.82 -7.42
C HIS A 169 -8.73 -14.78 -8.36
N ASN A 170 -7.42 -14.65 -8.42
CA ASN A 170 -6.52 -15.46 -9.25
C ASN A 170 -6.98 -15.55 -10.71
N GLY A 171 -7.16 -14.40 -11.34
CA GLY A 171 -7.56 -14.30 -12.74
C GLY A 171 -9.03 -14.62 -13.03
N LYS A 172 -9.84 -14.99 -12.02
CA LYS A 172 -11.25 -15.33 -12.18
C LYS A 172 -12.15 -14.30 -11.54
N GLU A 173 -13.13 -13.80 -12.29
CA GLU A 173 -14.17 -12.95 -11.72
C GLU A 173 -15.05 -13.74 -10.74
N LYS A 174 -15.30 -13.14 -9.58
CA LYS A 174 -16.17 -13.66 -8.52
C LYS A 174 -17.30 -12.67 -8.30
N PRO A 175 -18.56 -13.13 -8.20
CA PRO A 175 -19.68 -12.25 -7.93
C PRO A 175 -19.58 -11.64 -6.54
N LEU A 176 -19.85 -10.33 -6.46
CA LEU A 176 -19.96 -9.60 -5.21
C LEU A 176 -21.42 -9.48 -4.82
N LYS A 177 -21.77 -9.89 -3.60
CA LYS A 177 -23.15 -9.69 -3.08
C LYS A 177 -23.45 -8.19 -2.99
N LYS A 178 -24.62 -7.78 -3.48
CA LYS A 178 -25.09 -6.38 -3.42
C LYS A 178 -24.94 -5.79 -2.01
N GLY A 179 -24.39 -4.60 -1.95
CA GLY A 179 -24.17 -3.87 -0.69
C GLY A 179 -22.94 -4.31 0.12
N LYS A 180 -22.11 -5.24 -0.39
CA LYS A 180 -20.84 -5.56 0.23
C LYS A 180 -19.77 -4.60 -0.25
N TYR A 181 -18.99 -4.07 0.68
CA TYR A 181 -17.86 -3.22 0.42
C TYR A 181 -16.67 -4.08 0.00
N VAL A 182 -16.23 -3.95 -1.25
CA VAL A 182 -15.23 -4.86 -1.84
C VAL A 182 -13.88 -4.76 -1.16
N HIS A 183 -13.51 -3.58 -0.66
CA HIS A 183 -12.24 -3.36 0.01
C HIS A 183 -12.09 -4.25 1.26
N ASP A 184 -13.17 -4.44 2.05
CA ASP A 184 -13.13 -5.33 3.22
C ASP A 184 -12.86 -6.79 2.81
N ILE A 185 -13.42 -7.23 1.69
CA ILE A 185 -13.17 -8.58 1.15
C ILE A 185 -11.71 -8.74 0.75
N ILE A 186 -11.16 -7.74 0.05
CA ILE A 186 -9.76 -7.73 -0.39
C ILE A 186 -8.82 -7.76 0.83
N MET A 187 -9.07 -6.93 1.84
CA MET A 187 -8.25 -6.89 3.06
C MET A 187 -8.35 -8.20 3.85
N ASN A 188 -9.52 -8.85 3.91
CA ASN A 188 -9.67 -10.16 4.51
C ASN A 188 -8.82 -11.23 3.81
N HIS A 189 -8.74 -11.21 2.48
CA HIS A 189 -7.83 -12.12 1.74
C HIS A 189 -6.36 -11.82 2.04
N ALA A 190 -5.96 -10.56 2.14
CA ALA A 190 -4.60 -10.19 2.55
C ALA A 190 -4.26 -10.74 3.94
N MET A 191 -5.17 -10.60 4.91
CA MET A 191 -4.98 -11.13 6.27
C MET A 191 -4.91 -12.67 6.27
N GLN A 192 -5.75 -13.36 5.50
CA GLN A 192 -5.69 -14.82 5.34
C GLN A 192 -4.36 -15.30 4.74
N PHE A 193 -3.82 -14.57 3.76
CA PHE A 193 -2.50 -14.85 3.19
C PHE A 193 -1.39 -14.69 4.23
N ILE A 194 -1.39 -13.60 5.01
CA ILE A 194 -0.42 -13.36 6.09
C ILE A 194 -0.53 -14.49 7.13
N GLU A 195 -1.73 -14.81 7.57
CA GLU A 195 -2.01 -15.87 8.54
C GLU A 195 -1.51 -17.25 8.07
N SER A 196 -1.81 -17.62 6.83
CA SER A 196 -1.40 -18.89 6.24
C SER A 196 0.12 -19.04 6.17
N ASN A 197 0.84 -17.98 5.75
CA ASN A 197 2.29 -17.98 5.68
C ASN A 197 2.94 -17.92 7.08
N ALA A 198 2.34 -17.22 8.04
CA ALA A 198 2.79 -17.23 9.43
C ALA A 198 2.71 -18.65 10.03
N LYS A 199 1.58 -19.36 9.83
CA LYS A 199 1.40 -20.75 10.29
C LYS A 199 2.38 -21.72 9.63
N SER A 200 2.65 -21.58 8.35
CA SER A 200 3.59 -22.43 7.61
C SER A 200 5.06 -22.00 7.79
N LYS A 201 5.31 -20.87 8.46
CA LYS A 201 6.65 -20.27 8.62
C LYS A 201 7.35 -20.04 7.28
N THR A 202 6.60 -19.67 6.26
CA THR A 202 7.09 -19.36 4.92
C THR A 202 7.31 -17.87 4.79
N PRO A 203 8.50 -17.39 4.37
CA PRO A 203 8.71 -15.97 4.13
C PRO A 203 7.80 -15.49 3.01
N PHE A 204 7.21 -14.30 3.19
CA PHE A 204 6.22 -13.78 2.25
C PHE A 204 6.44 -12.31 1.89
N PHE A 205 6.02 -11.95 0.69
CA PHE A 205 5.82 -10.59 0.23
C PHE A 205 4.32 -10.36 0.02
N CYS A 206 3.73 -9.50 0.82
CA CYS A 206 2.32 -9.10 0.73
C CYS A 206 2.24 -7.65 0.24
N TYR A 207 1.83 -7.45 -1.01
CA TYR A 207 1.59 -6.14 -1.59
C TYR A 207 0.12 -5.79 -1.46
N ILE A 208 -0.20 -4.69 -0.78
CA ILE A 208 -1.57 -4.22 -0.54
C ILE A 208 -1.76 -2.85 -1.21
N PRO A 209 -1.93 -2.79 -2.53
CA PRO A 209 -2.27 -1.55 -3.23
C PRO A 209 -3.75 -1.24 -3.03
N THR A 210 -4.08 -0.62 -1.90
CA THR A 210 -5.46 -0.22 -1.62
C THR A 210 -5.94 0.83 -2.62
N ALA A 211 -7.25 0.89 -2.90
CA ALA A 211 -7.83 1.99 -3.66
C ALA A 211 -8.24 3.17 -2.77
N VAL A 212 -8.09 3.05 -1.45
CA VAL A 212 -8.44 4.10 -0.48
C VAL A 212 -7.28 5.10 -0.37
N PRO A 213 -7.59 6.42 -0.33
CA PRO A 213 -8.90 7.09 -0.33
C PRO A 213 -9.33 7.67 -1.69
N HIS A 214 -8.95 7.07 -2.83
CA HIS A 214 -9.38 7.55 -4.15
C HIS A 214 -10.90 7.67 -4.24
N ALA A 215 -11.40 8.60 -5.06
CA ALA A 215 -12.83 8.70 -5.40
C ALA A 215 -13.35 7.39 -6.07
N ALA A 216 -14.63 7.03 -5.86
CA ALA A 216 -15.65 7.77 -5.14
C ALA A 216 -15.47 7.66 -3.62
N MET A 217 -16.01 8.65 -2.89
CA MET A 217 -15.87 8.74 -1.43
C MET A 217 -16.80 7.75 -0.70
N HIS A 218 -16.79 6.49 -1.10
CA HIS A 218 -17.56 5.41 -0.51
C HIS A 218 -16.81 4.77 0.66
N ALA A 219 -17.50 4.60 1.77
CA ALA A 219 -17.05 3.83 2.94
C ALA A 219 -18.15 2.87 3.39
N PRO A 220 -17.87 1.92 4.29
CA PRO A 220 -18.91 1.16 4.95
C PRO A 220 -19.95 2.08 5.60
N GLU A 221 -21.24 1.78 5.41
CA GLU A 221 -22.33 2.69 5.78
C GLU A 221 -22.31 3.08 7.26
N GLU A 222 -21.92 2.19 8.14
CA GLU A 222 -21.81 2.47 9.57
C GLU A 222 -20.83 3.60 9.85
N LEU A 223 -19.62 3.52 9.26
CA LEU A 223 -18.60 4.55 9.39
C LEU A 223 -19.03 5.85 8.70
N HIS A 224 -19.60 5.76 7.49
CA HIS A 224 -20.07 6.94 6.78
C HIS A 224 -21.14 7.68 7.59
N SER A 225 -22.13 6.98 8.15
CA SER A 225 -23.15 7.55 9.02
C SER A 225 -22.57 8.18 10.29
N LYS A 226 -21.56 7.56 10.91
CA LYS A 226 -20.81 8.13 12.05
C LYS A 226 -20.18 9.48 11.67
N TRP A 227 -19.51 9.55 10.54
CA TRP A 227 -18.81 10.74 10.06
C TRP A 227 -19.77 11.83 9.61
N ARG A 228 -20.91 11.50 9.02
CA ARG A 228 -21.98 12.45 8.70
C ARG A 228 -22.52 13.13 9.95
N LYS A 229 -22.70 12.41 11.06
CA LYS A 229 -23.08 12.98 12.35
C LYS A 229 -22.03 13.98 12.87
N LYS A 230 -20.74 13.76 12.56
CA LYS A 230 -19.65 14.68 12.95
C LYS A 230 -19.61 15.96 12.09
N TYR A 231 -19.99 15.84 10.80
CA TYR A 231 -19.95 16.95 9.84
C TYR A 231 -21.28 17.14 9.08
N PRO A 232 -22.42 17.33 9.77
CA PRO A 232 -23.74 17.39 9.14
C PRO A 232 -23.93 18.62 8.24
N GLN A 233 -23.11 19.65 8.39
CA GLN A 233 -23.16 20.87 7.57
C GLN A 233 -22.86 20.60 6.09
N PHE A 234 -22.26 19.46 5.75
CA PHE A 234 -21.93 19.07 4.39
C PHE A 234 -22.92 18.09 3.76
N ASP A 235 -24.03 17.74 4.43
CA ASP A 235 -25.02 16.77 3.92
C ASP A 235 -25.75 17.23 2.64
N LYS A 236 -25.67 18.53 2.32
CA LYS A 236 -26.18 19.08 1.05
C LYS A 236 -25.23 18.90 -0.13
N ILE A 237 -23.97 18.52 0.13
CA ILE A 237 -22.97 18.26 -0.92
C ILE A 237 -23.15 16.84 -1.40
N ILE A 238 -23.28 16.71 -2.73
CA ILE A 238 -23.35 15.41 -3.39
C ILE A 238 -22.06 15.18 -4.18
N GLY A 239 -21.27 14.23 -3.73
CA GLY A 239 -20.09 13.75 -4.44
C GLY A 239 -20.49 12.93 -5.64
N LYS A 240 -19.95 13.29 -6.81
CA LYS A 240 -20.21 12.61 -8.07
C LYS A 240 -18.91 12.12 -8.65
N TYR A 241 -18.85 10.86 -9.00
CA TYR A 241 -17.74 10.29 -9.73
C TYR A 241 -18.30 9.39 -10.84
N ARG A 242 -17.69 9.46 -12.01
CA ARG A 242 -18.11 8.64 -13.15
C ARG A 242 -16.90 7.87 -13.65
N ILE A 243 -17.03 6.58 -13.73
CA ILE A 243 -16.04 5.74 -14.41
C ILE A 243 -16.27 5.89 -15.93
N HIS A 244 -15.17 6.09 -16.64
CA HIS A 244 -15.18 6.17 -18.10
C HIS A 244 -14.59 4.87 -18.65
N GLY A 245 -15.40 4.08 -19.30
CA GLY A 245 -15.05 2.74 -19.78
C GLY A 245 -15.72 1.64 -18.93
N GLY A 246 -15.37 0.40 -19.21
CA GLY A 246 -16.01 -0.78 -18.65
C GLY A 246 -17.09 -1.32 -19.56
N ASP A 247 -17.63 -2.47 -19.19
CA ASP A 247 -18.74 -3.11 -19.89
C ASP A 247 -20.11 -2.45 -19.61
N GLY A 248 -20.12 -1.36 -18.85
CA GLY A 248 -21.33 -0.63 -18.45
C GLY A 248 -22.15 -1.29 -17.32
N THR A 249 -21.69 -2.42 -16.79
CA THR A 249 -22.39 -3.13 -15.72
C THR A 249 -22.15 -2.52 -14.34
N ASP A 250 -20.99 -1.89 -14.16
CA ASP A 250 -20.64 -1.25 -12.92
C ASP A 250 -21.01 0.23 -12.90
N THR A 251 -21.67 0.65 -11.85
CA THR A 251 -22.04 2.05 -11.62
C THR A 251 -21.38 2.57 -10.35
N VAL A 252 -21.13 3.88 -10.32
CA VAL A 252 -20.65 4.57 -9.13
C VAL A 252 -21.78 5.42 -8.59
N PRO A 253 -22.44 5.00 -7.51
CA PRO A 253 -23.51 5.79 -6.88
C PRO A 253 -22.99 7.15 -6.42
N ASP A 254 -23.88 8.16 -6.44
CA ASP A 254 -23.58 9.46 -5.86
C ASP A 254 -23.42 9.32 -4.33
N VAL A 255 -22.53 10.11 -3.74
CA VAL A 255 -22.23 10.07 -2.31
C VAL A 255 -22.77 11.32 -1.63
N ILE A 256 -23.68 11.14 -0.69
CA ILE A 256 -24.11 12.25 0.19
C ILE A 256 -22.99 12.57 1.15
N ASN A 257 -22.61 13.84 1.28
CA ASN A 257 -21.53 14.28 2.16
C ASN A 257 -20.20 13.56 1.87
N PRO A 258 -19.58 13.78 0.72
CA PRO A 258 -18.32 13.13 0.34
C PRO A 258 -17.16 13.51 1.28
N ILE A 259 -17.28 14.61 2.00
CA ILE A 259 -16.32 15.03 3.03
C ILE A 259 -16.34 14.03 4.19
N ALA A 260 -17.52 13.68 4.67
CA ALA A 260 -17.69 12.62 5.67
C ALA A 260 -17.23 11.26 5.11
N GLY A 261 -17.53 10.98 3.83
CA GLY A 261 -17.09 9.78 3.14
C GLY A 261 -15.57 9.60 3.16
N PHE A 262 -14.82 10.66 2.86
CA PHE A 262 -13.35 10.64 2.91
C PHE A 262 -12.82 10.28 4.32
N GLY A 263 -13.32 10.96 5.37
CA GLY A 263 -12.91 10.64 6.74
C GLY A 263 -13.23 9.20 7.16
N ALA A 264 -14.40 8.69 6.73
CA ALA A 264 -14.81 7.31 6.97
C ALA A 264 -13.93 6.29 6.23
N MET A 265 -13.49 6.60 5.01
CA MET A 265 -12.56 5.76 4.25
C MET A 265 -11.20 5.66 4.95
N ILE A 266 -10.65 6.78 5.40
CA ILE A 266 -9.37 6.80 6.14
C ILE A 266 -9.49 6.00 7.45
N GLU A 267 -10.57 6.21 8.21
CA GLU A 267 -10.80 5.44 9.45
C GLU A 267 -10.90 3.93 9.18
N ASN A 268 -11.60 3.51 8.11
CA ASN A 268 -11.67 2.11 7.74
C ASN A 268 -10.30 1.53 7.39
N LEU A 269 -9.50 2.25 6.60
CA LEU A 269 -8.15 1.83 6.25
C LEU A 269 -7.25 1.73 7.49
N ASP A 270 -7.31 2.72 8.37
CA ASP A 270 -6.53 2.74 9.60
C ASP A 270 -6.86 1.55 10.51
N ASN A 271 -8.16 1.24 10.67
CA ASN A 271 -8.61 0.06 11.43
C ASN A 271 -8.08 -1.24 10.82
N GLN A 272 -8.17 -1.41 9.50
CA GLN A 272 -7.68 -2.60 8.80
C GLN A 272 -6.16 -2.76 8.90
N ILE A 273 -5.41 -1.67 8.93
CA ILE A 273 -3.96 -1.72 9.19
C ILE A 273 -3.71 -2.12 10.64
N GLY A 274 -4.53 -1.66 11.59
CA GLY A 274 -4.51 -2.12 12.97
C GLY A 274 -4.69 -3.63 13.09
N ASP A 275 -5.65 -4.20 12.35
CA ASP A 275 -5.89 -5.65 12.29
C ASP A 275 -4.67 -6.41 11.75
N ILE A 276 -4.01 -5.89 10.70
CA ILE A 276 -2.76 -6.47 10.18
C ILE A 276 -1.67 -6.45 11.25
N LEU A 277 -1.43 -5.32 11.90
CA LEU A 277 -0.40 -5.22 12.94
C LEU A 277 -0.69 -6.16 14.11
N ALA A 278 -1.96 -6.25 14.54
CA ALA A 278 -2.38 -7.19 15.57
C ALA A 278 -2.17 -8.66 15.16
N LEU A 279 -2.38 -8.98 13.88
CA LEU A 279 -2.13 -10.31 13.34
C LEU A 279 -0.64 -10.68 13.40
N LEU A 280 0.26 -9.73 13.08
CA LEU A 280 1.70 -9.92 13.21
C LEU A 280 2.13 -10.16 14.65
N ASP A 281 1.56 -9.41 15.59
CA ASP A 281 1.80 -9.57 17.02
C ASP A 281 1.26 -10.92 17.52
N HIS A 282 0.05 -11.34 17.08
CA HIS A 282 -0.58 -12.62 17.46
C HIS A 282 0.23 -13.84 17.03
N TYR A 283 0.82 -13.80 15.83
CA TYR A 283 1.66 -14.90 15.32
C TYR A 283 3.15 -14.77 15.69
N GLU A 284 3.51 -13.79 16.52
CA GLU A 284 4.89 -13.54 16.96
C GLU A 284 5.89 -13.38 15.81
N ILE A 285 5.43 -12.78 14.68
CA ILE A 285 6.27 -12.52 13.51
C ILE A 285 6.57 -11.04 13.30
N ALA A 286 6.12 -10.16 14.20
CA ALA A 286 6.28 -8.71 14.05
C ALA A 286 7.77 -8.30 13.97
N ASP A 287 8.64 -8.90 14.78
CA ASP A 287 10.08 -8.61 14.80
C ASP A 287 10.77 -8.98 13.48
N ASN A 288 10.26 -10.00 12.77
CA ASN A 288 10.79 -10.45 11.48
C ASN A 288 9.93 -9.99 10.29
N THR A 289 9.22 -8.88 10.42
CA THR A 289 8.38 -8.34 9.35
C THR A 289 8.66 -6.86 9.13
N LEU A 290 9.10 -6.51 7.92
CA LEU A 290 9.16 -5.14 7.45
C LEU A 290 7.77 -4.72 6.93
N VAL A 291 7.14 -3.75 7.58
CA VAL A 291 5.89 -3.14 7.15
C VAL A 291 6.18 -1.75 6.60
N ILE A 292 5.84 -1.50 5.34
CA ILE A 292 5.95 -0.20 4.68
C ILE A 292 4.55 0.31 4.37
N PHE A 293 4.30 1.59 4.66
CA PHE A 293 3.11 2.33 4.22
C PHE A 293 3.55 3.51 3.37
N ALA A 294 2.96 3.65 2.17
CA ALA A 294 3.23 4.77 1.25
C ALA A 294 1.96 5.18 0.49
N SER A 295 2.03 6.24 -0.32
CA SER A 295 0.97 6.64 -1.25
C SER A 295 1.51 6.77 -2.67
N ASP A 296 0.72 6.39 -3.67
CA ASP A 296 1.16 6.33 -5.07
C ASP A 296 1.31 7.71 -5.75
N ASN A 297 0.65 8.74 -5.25
CA ASN A 297 0.82 10.14 -5.61
C ASN A 297 0.18 11.04 -4.54
N GLY A 298 0.30 12.34 -4.72
CA GLY A 298 -0.30 13.33 -3.81
C GLY A 298 -1.84 13.33 -3.81
N ALA A 299 -2.42 14.04 -2.84
CA ALA A 299 -3.86 14.14 -2.63
C ALA A 299 -4.63 14.64 -3.86
N HIS A 300 -5.85 14.16 -4.03
CA HIS A 300 -6.75 14.51 -5.13
C HIS A 300 -7.90 15.43 -4.70
N ARG A 301 -8.70 15.90 -5.66
CA ARG A 301 -9.95 16.66 -5.43
C ARG A 301 -11.16 16.08 -6.17
N GLU A 302 -11.15 14.79 -6.42
CA GLU A 302 -12.16 14.09 -7.20
C GLU A 302 -13.32 13.64 -6.30
N GLY A 303 -14.48 13.35 -6.87
CA GLY A 303 -15.61 12.75 -6.16
C GLY A 303 -16.20 13.60 -5.02
N GLY A 304 -15.88 14.91 -4.97
CA GLY A 304 -16.32 15.81 -3.90
C GLY A 304 -15.39 15.90 -2.69
N HIS A 305 -14.20 15.32 -2.79
CA HIS A 305 -13.14 15.52 -1.78
C HIS A 305 -12.72 16.98 -1.69
N ASP A 306 -12.62 17.53 -0.49
CA ASP A 306 -12.18 18.89 -0.21
C ASP A 306 -10.79 18.93 0.43
N LEU A 307 -9.78 19.09 -0.42
CA LEU A 307 -8.37 19.21 -0.02
C LEU A 307 -8.12 20.29 1.03
N ARG A 308 -8.83 21.42 0.93
CA ARG A 308 -8.61 22.55 1.84
C ARG A 308 -9.23 22.27 3.20
N PHE A 309 -10.43 21.71 3.21
CA PHE A 309 -11.07 21.32 4.46
C PHE A 309 -10.20 20.32 5.23
N TRP A 310 -9.71 19.28 4.57
CA TRP A 310 -8.88 18.26 5.20
C TRP A 310 -7.42 18.66 5.37
N ASN A 311 -6.96 19.71 4.70
CA ASN A 311 -5.53 20.08 4.62
C ASN A 311 -4.66 18.94 4.09
N SER A 312 -5.19 18.22 3.09
CA SER A 312 -4.61 16.94 2.62
C SER A 312 -3.19 17.07 2.07
N THR A 313 -2.82 18.23 1.53
CA THR A 313 -1.45 18.50 1.05
C THR A 313 -0.52 19.02 2.14
N GLY A 314 -1.03 19.30 3.35
CA GLY A 314 -0.27 19.98 4.39
C GLY A 314 0.15 21.39 3.95
N SER A 315 1.43 21.70 4.13
CA SER A 315 2.03 22.97 3.66
C SER A 315 2.55 22.92 2.21
N LEU A 316 2.41 21.77 1.53
CA LEU A 316 2.99 21.57 0.20
C LEU A 316 2.11 22.22 -0.89
N ARG A 317 2.77 22.82 -1.88
CA ARG A 317 2.13 23.36 -3.07
C ARG A 317 1.77 22.23 -4.03
N GLY A 318 0.59 22.34 -4.67
CA GLY A 318 0.13 21.38 -5.68
C GLY A 318 -0.61 20.19 -5.08
N MET A 319 -1.03 19.29 -5.94
CA MET A 319 -1.83 18.11 -5.64
C MET A 319 -1.63 17.07 -6.77
N LYS A 320 -2.32 15.94 -6.74
CA LYS A 320 -2.39 14.96 -7.84
C LYS A 320 -2.45 15.65 -9.21
N ARG A 321 -1.63 15.21 -10.16
CA ARG A 321 -1.36 15.75 -11.51
C ARG A 321 -0.41 16.94 -11.56
N ASP A 322 -0.06 17.55 -10.43
CA ASP A 322 0.92 18.63 -10.40
C ASP A 322 2.33 18.10 -10.17
N MET A 323 3.31 18.69 -10.88
CA MET A 323 4.74 18.39 -10.67
C MET A 323 5.34 19.14 -9.48
N HIS A 324 4.51 19.71 -8.61
CA HIS A 324 4.91 20.32 -7.35
C HIS A 324 4.94 19.29 -6.22
N GLU A 325 5.59 19.65 -5.12
CA GLU A 325 5.75 18.81 -3.94
C GLU A 325 4.45 18.12 -3.48
N GLY A 326 3.33 18.83 -3.46
CA GLY A 326 2.04 18.26 -3.06
C GLY A 326 1.47 17.22 -4.03
N GLY A 327 2.02 17.09 -5.24
CA GLY A 327 1.63 16.07 -6.21
C GLY A 327 2.52 14.84 -6.22
N ILE A 328 3.77 14.97 -5.74
CA ILE A 328 4.78 13.90 -5.84
C ILE A 328 5.44 13.52 -4.51
N ARG A 329 5.47 14.41 -3.52
CA ARG A 329 6.01 14.10 -2.19
C ARG A 329 4.92 13.47 -1.35
N THR A 330 5.09 12.19 -1.05
CA THR A 330 4.08 11.34 -0.42
C THR A 330 4.53 10.83 0.93
N PRO A 331 3.62 10.43 1.84
CA PRO A 331 4.02 9.81 3.09
C PRO A 331 4.74 8.48 2.81
N MET A 332 5.75 8.20 3.61
CA MET A 332 6.35 6.88 3.75
C MET A 332 6.69 6.63 5.20
N LEU A 333 6.23 5.49 5.71
CA LEU A 333 6.48 4.97 7.04
C LEU A 333 7.03 3.56 6.92
N ALA A 334 7.99 3.18 7.76
CA ALA A 334 8.56 1.84 7.78
C ALA A 334 8.69 1.34 9.22
N ARG A 335 8.23 0.11 9.50
CA ARG A 335 8.33 -0.55 10.80
C ARG A 335 8.99 -1.91 10.63
N TRP A 336 10.07 -2.12 11.35
CA TRP A 336 10.75 -3.42 11.46
C TRP A 336 11.42 -3.50 12.83
N PRO A 337 10.73 -3.99 13.87
CA PRO A 337 11.18 -3.84 15.25
C PRO A 337 12.56 -4.40 15.53
N ALA A 338 12.97 -5.49 14.88
CA ALA A 338 14.30 -6.07 15.07
C ALA A 338 15.46 -5.21 14.50
N ILE A 339 15.18 -4.28 13.58
CA ILE A 339 16.20 -3.53 12.81
C ILE A 339 16.05 -2.03 12.97
N ILE A 340 14.81 -1.52 12.92
CA ILE A 340 14.54 -0.09 12.96
C ILE A 340 14.16 0.31 14.39
N ASN A 341 14.96 1.15 15.00
CA ASN A 341 14.63 1.71 16.30
C ASN A 341 13.36 2.57 16.23
N PRO A 342 12.47 2.52 17.23
CA PRO A 342 11.23 3.28 17.23
C PRO A 342 11.45 4.80 17.31
N GLY A 343 10.51 5.56 16.71
CA GLY A 343 10.44 7.01 16.84
C GLY A 343 11.44 7.79 15.99
N HIS A 344 12.11 7.14 15.05
CA HIS A 344 13.07 7.83 14.19
C HIS A 344 12.36 8.60 13.06
N THR A 345 12.99 9.70 12.65
CA THR A 345 12.60 10.49 11.48
C THR A 345 13.83 10.70 10.61
N THR A 346 13.68 10.54 9.30
CA THR A 346 14.76 10.78 8.33
C THR A 346 14.31 11.79 7.28
N ASP A 347 15.26 12.61 6.83
CA ASP A 347 15.13 13.51 5.69
C ASP A 347 15.85 12.95 4.45
N HIS A 348 16.26 11.67 4.50
CA HIS A 348 16.83 10.98 3.34
C HIS A 348 15.89 11.09 2.14
N ILE A 349 16.42 11.58 1.03
CA ILE A 349 15.66 11.71 -0.21
C ILE A 349 15.60 10.34 -0.88
N SER A 350 14.40 9.79 -0.99
CA SER A 350 14.14 8.50 -1.64
C SER A 350 12.91 8.59 -2.54
N ALA A 351 12.80 7.66 -3.46
CA ALA A 351 11.68 7.62 -4.39
C ALA A 351 11.27 6.17 -4.71
N PHE A 352 10.14 6.01 -5.39
CA PHE A 352 9.59 4.68 -5.72
C PHE A 352 10.56 3.81 -6.52
N TRP A 353 11.40 4.40 -7.37
CA TRP A 353 12.41 3.64 -8.13
C TRP A 353 13.52 3.06 -7.25
N ASP A 354 13.68 3.54 -6.00
CA ASP A 354 14.67 3.04 -5.05
C ASP A 354 14.20 1.79 -4.28
N ILE A 355 12.88 1.51 -4.30
CA ILE A 355 12.30 0.38 -3.58
C ILE A 355 12.77 -0.95 -4.15
N LEU A 356 12.77 -1.12 -5.47
CA LEU A 356 13.18 -2.38 -6.09
C LEU A 356 14.63 -2.77 -5.76
N PRO A 357 15.65 -1.91 -5.94
CA PRO A 357 17.01 -2.25 -5.55
C PRO A 357 17.17 -2.47 -4.05
N THR A 358 16.44 -1.72 -3.20
CA THR A 358 16.43 -1.94 -1.74
C THR A 358 15.90 -3.33 -1.38
N MET A 359 14.81 -3.77 -2.01
CA MET A 359 14.27 -5.12 -1.79
C MET A 359 15.16 -6.21 -2.38
N ALA A 360 15.86 -5.96 -3.48
CA ALA A 360 16.84 -6.88 -4.04
C ALA A 360 18.01 -7.09 -3.05
N GLU A 361 18.55 -6.03 -2.49
CA GLU A 361 19.59 -6.12 -1.47
C GLU A 361 19.10 -6.80 -0.21
N LEU A 362 17.92 -6.42 0.31
CA LEU A 362 17.27 -7.03 1.47
C LEU A 362 17.13 -8.56 1.32
N THR A 363 16.77 -9.01 0.13
CA THR A 363 16.55 -10.43 -0.17
C THR A 363 17.80 -11.15 -0.69
N LYS A 364 18.93 -10.46 -0.72
CA LYS A 364 20.22 -10.97 -1.25
C LYS A 364 20.12 -11.43 -2.71
N GLN A 365 19.30 -10.74 -3.50
CA GLN A 365 19.16 -10.97 -4.93
C GLN A 365 19.99 -9.98 -5.73
N PRO A 366 20.44 -10.34 -6.94
CA PRO A 366 21.08 -9.39 -7.83
C PRO A 366 20.18 -8.21 -8.15
N ILE A 367 20.73 -6.99 -8.05
CA ILE A 367 20.02 -5.79 -8.49
C ILE A 367 19.87 -5.86 -10.02
N PRO A 368 18.64 -5.75 -10.57
CA PRO A 368 18.44 -5.81 -12.01
C PRO A 368 19.20 -4.73 -12.76
N GLN A 369 19.64 -5.04 -13.97
CA GLN A 369 20.20 -4.03 -14.89
C GLN A 369 19.07 -3.14 -15.46
N ASN A 370 19.43 -1.94 -15.93
CA ASN A 370 18.50 -0.98 -16.54
C ASN A 370 17.44 -0.38 -15.59
N ILE A 371 17.74 -0.34 -14.31
CA ILE A 371 16.98 0.45 -13.33
C ILE A 371 17.72 1.79 -13.06
N ASP A 372 17.03 2.73 -12.41
CA ASP A 372 17.58 4.04 -12.06
C ASP A 372 17.71 4.22 -10.55
N GLY A 373 17.04 3.36 -9.78
CA GLY A 373 17.04 3.42 -8.33
C GLY A 373 18.35 2.96 -7.71
N ILE A 374 18.57 3.42 -6.50
CA ILE A 374 19.65 2.99 -5.61
C ILE A 374 19.06 2.41 -4.33
N SER A 375 19.74 1.44 -3.73
CA SER A 375 19.33 0.89 -2.42
C SER A 375 19.62 1.91 -1.30
N PHE A 376 18.76 1.97 -0.27
CA PHE A 376 18.88 2.86 0.89
C PHE A 376 18.57 2.15 2.23
#